data_09fa603b5485cf5215f7e04049049047
#
_entry.id   09fa603b5485cf5215f7e04049049047
#
_cell.length_a   1.000
_cell.length_b   1.000
_cell.length_c   1.000
_cell.angle_alpha   90.00
_cell.angle_beta   90.00
_cell.angle_gamma   90.00
#
_symmetry.space_group_name_H-M   'P 1'
#
loop_
_entity.id
_entity.type
_entity.pdbx_description
1 polymer ?
#
loop_
_entity_poly.entity_id
_entity_poly.type
_entity_poly.pdbx_seq_one_letter_code
_entity_poly.pdbx_strand_id
1 'polypeptide(L)'
;MVTKTDPNEILLTGENNYMRLHHVEGGPMTTRAGHWRVLLSPSGAGHVLFLRSNLTGDEKRIYSDNIAMTRWLQREISNTGEFADLTIPVIDAVFSRTGDTTYFWTEHIDTGEEAIAMTWFDFGEPFGIGVPPGSNPDRPLGWTSVFVPARQAQLTLNGVVASGRPFPE
;
A
#
# COMPACT_ATOMS: atom_id res chain seq x y z
N MET A 1 -6.90 12.65 -17.30
CA MET A 1 -5.61 12.82 -18.00
C MET A 1 -4.85 13.93 -17.30
N VAL A 2 -3.77 13.61 -16.59
CA VAL A 2 -2.91 14.62 -15.98
C VAL A 2 -2.08 15.22 -17.09
N THR A 3 -2.38 16.45 -17.50
CA THR A 3 -1.53 17.21 -18.41
C THR A 3 -0.33 17.69 -17.62
N LYS A 4 0.80 17.00 -17.76
CA LYS A 4 2.05 17.42 -17.18
C LYS A 4 2.52 18.71 -17.88
N THR A 5 2.56 19.81 -17.15
CA THR A 5 3.02 21.10 -17.66
C THR A 5 4.53 21.31 -17.42
N ASP A 6 5.10 20.66 -16.41
CA ASP A 6 6.53 20.73 -16.09
C ASP A 6 7.10 19.31 -15.93
N PRO A 7 8.19 18.95 -16.64
CA PRO A 7 8.82 17.63 -16.49
C PRO A 7 9.44 17.40 -15.11
N ASN A 8 9.63 18.43 -14.31
CA ASN A 8 10.16 18.34 -12.95
C ASN A 8 9.08 18.42 -11.87
N GLU A 9 7.80 18.54 -12.24
CA GLU A 9 6.71 18.58 -11.29
C GLU A 9 6.57 17.24 -10.55
N ILE A 10 6.54 17.31 -9.23
CA ILE A 10 6.26 16.15 -8.37
C ILE A 10 4.74 16.05 -8.19
N LEU A 11 4.15 14.97 -8.69
CA LEU A 11 2.71 14.72 -8.60
C LEU A 11 2.32 13.95 -7.35
N LEU A 12 3.20 13.09 -6.87
CA LEU A 12 2.93 12.23 -5.73
C LEU A 12 4.17 12.10 -4.88
N THR A 13 4.01 12.34 -3.58
CA THR A 13 5.02 12.05 -2.57
C THR A 13 4.37 11.34 -1.40
N GLY A 14 5.00 10.28 -0.93
CA GLY A 14 4.48 9.52 0.20
C GLY A 14 5.25 8.24 0.45
N GLU A 15 4.65 7.41 1.25
CA GLU A 15 5.15 6.08 1.60
C GLU A 15 4.18 5.03 1.10
N ASN A 16 4.70 3.92 0.57
CA ASN A 16 3.92 2.76 0.20
C ASN A 16 4.46 1.54 0.95
N ASN A 17 3.69 1.06 1.90
CA ASN A 17 4.01 -0.10 2.71
C ASN A 17 3.15 -1.26 2.24
N TYR A 18 3.73 -2.21 1.57
CA TYR A 18 2.98 -3.35 1.03
C TYR A 18 3.36 -4.67 1.72
N MET A 19 2.43 -5.60 1.66
CA MET A 19 2.57 -6.92 2.23
C MET A 19 1.93 -7.96 1.31
N ARG A 20 2.67 -9.02 1.02
CA ARG A 20 2.19 -10.20 0.28
C ARG A 20 2.52 -11.44 1.08
N LEU A 21 1.49 -12.19 1.45
CA LEU A 21 1.64 -13.42 2.22
C LEU A 21 1.23 -14.61 1.35
N HIS A 22 1.97 -15.71 1.50
CA HIS A 22 1.76 -16.96 0.77
C HIS A 22 1.95 -18.13 1.73
N HIS A 23 1.30 -19.26 1.48
CA HIS A 23 1.59 -20.49 2.21
C HIS A 23 2.91 -21.11 1.81
N VAL A 24 3.21 -21.05 0.51
CA VAL A 24 4.43 -21.58 -0.10
C VAL A 24 4.99 -20.58 -1.10
N GLU A 25 6.30 -20.59 -1.28
CA GLU A 25 6.99 -19.75 -2.25
C GLU A 25 6.44 -19.97 -3.67
N GLY A 26 6.13 -18.86 -4.38
CA GLY A 26 5.53 -18.92 -5.72
C GLY A 26 4.08 -19.39 -5.77
N GLY A 27 3.47 -19.72 -4.63
CA GLY A 27 2.07 -20.11 -4.54
C GLY A 27 1.11 -18.90 -4.56
N PRO A 28 -0.22 -19.17 -4.53
CA PRO A 28 -1.21 -18.12 -4.47
C PRO A 28 -1.05 -17.24 -3.22
N MET A 29 -1.30 -15.95 -3.36
CA MET A 29 -1.33 -15.02 -2.22
C MET A 29 -2.54 -15.29 -1.33
N THR A 30 -2.29 -15.48 -0.04
CA THR A 30 -3.34 -15.52 0.99
C THR A 30 -3.74 -14.13 1.44
N THR A 31 -2.82 -13.17 1.33
CA THR A 31 -3.05 -11.76 1.64
C THR A 31 -2.27 -10.89 0.67
N ARG A 32 -2.95 -9.87 0.14
CA ARG A 32 -2.35 -8.73 -0.53
C ARG A 32 -2.84 -7.47 0.15
N ALA A 33 -1.91 -6.70 0.70
CA ALA A 33 -2.20 -5.45 1.37
C ALA A 33 -1.22 -4.38 0.88
N GLY A 34 -1.74 -3.19 0.58
CA GLY A 34 -0.96 -2.03 0.18
C GLY A 34 -1.45 -0.80 0.91
N HIS A 35 -0.65 -0.31 1.85
CA HIS A 35 -0.92 0.92 2.58
C HIS A 35 -0.14 2.07 1.95
N TRP A 36 -0.84 3.14 1.61
CA TRP A 36 -0.26 4.42 1.21
C TRP A 36 -0.48 5.47 2.29
N ARG A 37 0.59 6.14 2.66
CA ARG A 37 0.55 7.43 3.34
C ARG A 37 0.98 8.49 2.35
N VAL A 38 0.02 9.21 1.81
CA VAL A 38 0.25 10.25 0.81
C VAL A 38 0.48 11.59 1.52
N LEU A 39 1.60 12.22 1.26
CA LEU A 39 1.95 13.54 1.79
C LEU A 39 1.60 14.66 0.80
N LEU A 40 1.66 14.35 -0.50
CA LEU A 40 1.34 15.27 -1.59
C LEU A 40 0.67 14.50 -2.72
N SER A 41 -0.47 14.98 -3.18
CA SER A 41 -1.09 14.60 -4.45
C SER A 41 -2.01 15.72 -4.94
N PRO A 42 -2.46 15.71 -6.22
CA PRO A 42 -3.45 16.66 -6.70
C PRO A 42 -4.79 16.62 -5.95
N SER A 43 -5.08 15.53 -5.26
CA SER A 43 -6.30 15.35 -4.45
C SER A 43 -6.07 15.39 -2.95
N GLY A 44 -4.94 15.97 -2.52
CA GLY A 44 -4.59 16.17 -1.13
C GLY A 44 -3.76 15.03 -0.53
N ALA A 45 -3.52 15.14 0.78
CA ALA A 45 -2.82 14.16 1.59
C ALA A 45 -3.82 13.20 2.27
N GLY A 46 -3.34 12.07 2.76
CA GLY A 46 -4.16 11.11 3.49
C GLY A 46 -3.58 9.70 3.44
N HIS A 47 -4.36 8.76 3.94
CA HIS A 47 -4.00 7.35 3.97
C HIS A 47 -5.02 6.50 3.21
N VAL A 48 -4.56 5.40 2.65
CA VAL A 48 -5.43 4.36 2.12
C VAL A 48 -4.79 2.98 2.33
N LEU A 49 -5.62 2.02 2.71
CA LEU A 49 -5.28 0.59 2.69
C LEU A 49 -6.12 -0.12 1.63
N PHE A 50 -5.47 -0.74 0.68
CA PHE A 50 -6.04 -1.71 -0.25
C PHE A 50 -5.79 -3.10 0.30
N LEU A 51 -6.83 -3.85 0.62
CA LEU A 51 -6.73 -5.14 1.30
C LEU A 51 -7.57 -6.22 0.62
N ARG A 52 -6.94 -7.36 0.33
CA ARG A 52 -7.57 -8.66 0.07
C ARG A 52 -6.86 -9.71 0.91
N SER A 53 -7.58 -10.48 1.70
CA SER A 53 -7.01 -11.45 2.63
C SER A 53 -7.95 -12.62 2.85
N ASN A 54 -7.40 -13.76 3.28
CA ASN A 54 -8.21 -14.85 3.81
C ASN A 54 -9.08 -14.40 5.00
N LEU A 55 -8.66 -13.35 5.73
CA LEU A 55 -9.45 -12.78 6.83
C LEU A 55 -10.68 -11.98 6.37
N THR A 56 -10.67 -11.50 5.14
CA THR A 56 -11.83 -10.82 4.51
C THR A 56 -12.66 -11.76 3.62
N GLY A 57 -12.39 -13.07 3.66
CA GLY A 57 -13.01 -14.04 2.74
C GLY A 57 -12.63 -13.80 1.28
N ASP A 58 -11.40 -13.30 1.03
CA ASP A 58 -10.89 -12.85 -0.27
C ASP A 58 -11.66 -11.67 -0.90
N GLU A 59 -12.54 -11.03 -0.14
CA GLU A 59 -13.19 -9.79 -0.54
C GLU A 59 -12.18 -8.64 -0.58
N LYS A 60 -12.26 -7.83 -1.63
CA LYS A 60 -11.46 -6.60 -1.77
C LYS A 60 -12.06 -5.50 -0.94
N ARG A 61 -11.29 -4.90 -0.05
CA ARG A 61 -11.70 -3.80 0.80
C ARG A 61 -10.75 -2.62 0.66
N ILE A 62 -11.28 -1.41 0.74
CA ILE A 62 -10.53 -0.17 0.70
C ILE A 62 -10.89 0.65 1.94
N TYR A 63 -9.89 1.00 2.72
CA TYR A 63 -10.02 1.85 3.92
C TYR A 63 -9.27 3.14 3.68
N SER A 64 -9.84 4.29 4.04
CA SER A 64 -9.16 5.57 3.84
C SER A 64 -9.72 6.67 4.74
N ASP A 65 -8.90 7.67 5.02
CA ASP A 65 -9.28 8.95 5.62
C ASP A 65 -9.45 10.08 4.58
N ASN A 66 -9.23 9.78 3.26
CA ASN A 66 -9.43 10.72 2.16
C ASN A 66 -9.90 10.01 0.89
N ILE A 67 -11.20 10.01 0.65
CA ILE A 67 -11.82 9.34 -0.51
C ILE A 67 -11.34 9.95 -1.84
N ALA A 68 -11.22 11.26 -1.93
CA ALA A 68 -10.82 11.93 -3.17
C ALA A 68 -9.39 11.53 -3.58
N MET A 69 -8.47 11.51 -2.63
CA MET A 69 -7.09 11.04 -2.83
C MET A 69 -7.06 9.55 -3.21
N THR A 70 -7.85 8.71 -2.54
CA THR A 70 -7.96 7.28 -2.84
C THR A 70 -8.42 7.05 -4.29
N ARG A 71 -9.46 7.74 -4.73
CA ARG A 71 -9.97 7.63 -6.11
C ARG A 71 -8.97 8.15 -7.14
N TRP A 72 -8.20 9.19 -6.79
CA TRP A 72 -7.11 9.67 -7.64
C TRP A 72 -6.01 8.59 -7.79
N LEU A 73 -5.56 7.97 -6.69
CA LEU A 73 -4.59 6.87 -6.73
C LEU A 73 -5.08 5.69 -7.58
N GLN A 74 -6.36 5.31 -7.46
CA GLN A 74 -6.93 4.23 -8.26
C GLN A 74 -6.90 4.55 -9.77
N ARG A 75 -7.21 5.78 -10.16
CA ARG A 75 -7.24 6.18 -11.57
C ARG A 75 -5.87 6.38 -12.19
N GLU A 76 -4.94 6.97 -11.44
CA GLU A 76 -3.68 7.47 -12.02
C GLU A 76 -2.48 6.56 -11.72
N ILE A 77 -2.51 5.84 -10.60
CA ILE A 77 -1.37 5.03 -10.13
C ILE A 77 -1.67 3.53 -10.17
N SER A 78 -2.83 3.12 -9.67
CA SER A 78 -3.21 1.70 -9.52
C SER A 78 -4.29 1.28 -10.53
N ASN A 79 -4.28 1.87 -11.70
CA ASN A 79 -5.34 1.75 -12.72
C ASN A 79 -5.38 0.40 -13.47
N THR A 80 -4.41 -0.48 -13.25
CA THR A 80 -4.33 -1.81 -13.89
C THR A 80 -4.39 -2.96 -12.90
N GLY A 81 -4.44 -2.67 -11.60
CA GLY A 81 -4.43 -3.69 -10.55
C GLY A 81 -5.81 -4.19 -10.16
N GLU A 82 -5.84 -5.15 -9.25
CA GLU A 82 -7.08 -5.73 -8.74
C GLU A 82 -7.97 -4.73 -7.96
N PHE A 83 -7.41 -3.59 -7.54
CA PHE A 83 -8.11 -2.49 -6.87
C PHE A 83 -8.44 -1.31 -7.80
N ALA A 84 -8.29 -1.47 -9.11
CA ALA A 84 -8.63 -0.43 -10.09
C ALA A 84 -10.15 -0.19 -10.22
N ASP A 85 -10.97 -1.12 -9.74
CA ASP A 85 -12.42 -1.01 -9.75
C ASP A 85 -12.91 0.11 -8.81
N LEU A 86 -13.41 1.19 -9.40
CA LEU A 86 -13.90 2.36 -8.68
C LEU A 86 -15.25 2.12 -7.97
N THR A 87 -15.88 0.98 -8.21
CA THR A 87 -17.14 0.60 -7.53
C THR A 87 -16.93 -0.02 -6.15
N ILE A 88 -15.70 -0.44 -5.82
CA ILE A 88 -15.38 -0.92 -4.48
C ILE A 88 -15.60 0.23 -3.50
N PRO A 89 -16.46 0.06 -2.47
CA PRO A 89 -16.69 1.10 -1.47
C PRO A 89 -15.42 1.47 -0.72
N VAL A 90 -15.28 2.73 -0.36
CA VAL A 90 -14.23 3.19 0.55
C VAL A 90 -14.80 3.27 1.95
N ILE A 91 -14.20 2.53 2.87
CA ILE A 91 -14.57 2.50 4.29
C ILE A 91 -13.77 3.58 5.00
N ASP A 92 -14.45 4.44 5.74
CA ASP A 92 -13.79 5.47 6.54
C ASP A 92 -13.00 4.83 7.69
N ALA A 93 -11.74 5.26 7.87
CA ALA A 93 -10.85 4.70 8.87
C ALA A 93 -9.85 5.72 9.41
N VAL A 94 -9.41 5.50 10.64
CA VAL A 94 -8.34 6.25 11.29
C VAL A 94 -7.05 5.46 11.18
N PHE A 95 -5.96 6.15 10.83
CA PHE A 95 -4.65 5.56 10.65
C PHE A 95 -3.69 6.06 11.72
N SER A 96 -2.90 5.15 12.27
CA SER A 96 -1.82 5.47 13.20
C SER A 96 -0.66 4.50 13.02
N ARG A 97 0.47 4.81 13.63
CA ARG A 97 1.71 4.08 13.45
C ARG A 97 2.42 3.88 14.77
N THR A 98 3.07 2.72 14.93
CA THR A 98 3.97 2.44 16.05
C THR A 98 5.25 1.77 15.56
N GLY A 99 6.34 1.90 16.35
CA GLY A 99 7.64 1.34 16.04
C GLY A 99 8.48 2.21 15.08
N ASP A 100 9.56 1.62 14.63
CA ASP A 100 10.51 2.20 13.69
C ASP A 100 11.19 1.10 12.86
N THR A 101 12.05 1.47 11.91
CA THR A 101 12.77 0.52 11.05
C THR A 101 13.94 -0.19 11.73
N THR A 102 14.16 0.03 13.03
CA THR A 102 15.20 -0.67 13.80
C THR A 102 14.72 -2.06 14.24
N TYR A 103 13.50 -2.14 14.77
CA TYR A 103 12.98 -3.38 15.35
C TYR A 103 11.71 -3.86 14.67
N PHE A 104 10.67 -3.03 14.62
CA PHE A 104 9.40 -3.34 13.97
C PHE A 104 8.70 -2.06 13.55
N TRP A 105 7.82 -2.19 12.59
CA TRP A 105 6.98 -1.12 12.10
C TRP A 105 5.56 -1.62 11.96
N THR A 106 4.60 -0.96 12.59
CA THR A 106 3.19 -1.33 12.51
C THR A 106 2.35 -0.15 12.04
N GLU A 107 1.59 -0.37 10.99
CA GLU A 107 0.48 0.49 10.59
C GLU A 107 -0.81 -0.05 11.21
N HIS A 108 -1.54 0.82 11.89
CA HIS A 108 -2.83 0.52 12.50
C HIS A 108 -3.94 1.23 11.74
N ILE A 109 -4.99 0.50 11.38
CA ILE A 109 -6.16 0.99 10.67
C ILE A 109 -7.38 0.61 11.48
N ASP A 110 -8.18 1.59 11.90
CA ASP A 110 -9.32 1.42 12.79
C ASP A 110 -10.57 2.09 12.21
N THR A 111 -11.64 1.33 12.05
CA THR A 111 -12.95 1.82 11.60
C THR A 111 -13.94 2.01 12.76
N GLY A 112 -13.54 1.64 13.98
CA GLY A 112 -14.43 1.51 15.13
C GLY A 112 -15.11 0.14 15.24
N GLU A 113 -15.26 -0.58 14.13
CA GLU A 113 -15.80 -1.97 14.07
C GLU A 113 -14.71 -2.98 13.74
N GLU A 114 -13.73 -2.59 12.95
CA GLU A 114 -12.59 -3.41 12.55
C GLU A 114 -11.29 -2.73 12.96
N ALA A 115 -10.37 -3.51 13.53
CA ALA A 115 -9.01 -3.11 13.85
C ALA A 115 -8.02 -3.96 13.05
N ILE A 116 -7.28 -3.33 12.13
CA ILE A 116 -6.28 -3.98 11.30
C ILE A 116 -4.90 -3.51 11.76
N ALA A 117 -3.96 -4.45 11.89
CA ALA A 117 -2.56 -4.14 12.11
C ALA A 117 -1.70 -4.83 11.05
N MET A 118 -0.85 -4.06 10.39
CA MET A 118 0.16 -4.53 9.46
C MET A 118 1.52 -4.32 10.09
N THR A 119 2.22 -5.39 10.41
CA THR A 119 3.52 -5.33 11.09
C THR A 119 4.61 -5.91 10.20
N TRP A 120 5.72 -5.18 10.06
CA TRP A 120 6.95 -5.63 9.42
C TRP A 120 8.07 -5.66 10.45
N PHE A 121 8.94 -6.63 10.32
CA PHE A 121 10.11 -6.80 11.20
C PHE A 121 11.21 -7.61 10.49
N ASP A 122 12.38 -7.73 11.14
CA ASP A 122 13.57 -8.32 10.53
C ASP A 122 13.96 -7.59 9.23
N PHE A 123 14.27 -6.31 9.38
CA PHE A 123 14.57 -5.43 8.25
C PHE A 123 15.93 -5.75 7.63
N GLY A 124 15.97 -5.73 6.31
CA GLY A 124 17.20 -5.76 5.52
C GLY A 124 17.77 -4.37 5.30
N GLU A 125 18.86 -4.32 4.55
CA GLU A 125 19.53 -3.06 4.25
C GLU A 125 18.71 -2.23 3.26
N PRO A 126 18.44 -0.94 3.54
CA PRO A 126 17.72 -0.06 2.62
C PRO A 126 18.50 0.16 1.33
N PHE A 127 17.79 0.32 0.21
CA PHE A 127 18.37 0.65 -1.08
C PHE A 127 17.48 1.60 -1.88
N GLY A 128 18.11 2.42 -2.73
CA GLY A 128 17.41 3.37 -3.58
C GLY A 128 17.20 2.87 -5.01
N ILE A 129 16.06 3.19 -5.59
CA ILE A 129 15.74 2.97 -7.00
C ILE A 129 15.21 4.26 -7.61
N GLY A 130 15.65 4.56 -8.84
CA GLY A 130 15.12 5.64 -9.65
C GLY A 130 14.81 5.15 -11.06
N VAL A 131 13.63 5.51 -11.57
CA VAL A 131 13.19 5.23 -12.93
C VAL A 131 12.89 6.56 -13.62
N PRO A 132 13.65 6.92 -14.68
CA PRO A 132 13.41 8.17 -15.39
C PRO A 132 12.03 8.21 -16.06
N PRO A 133 11.44 9.41 -16.24
CA PRO A 133 10.21 9.56 -17.00
C PRO A 133 10.34 9.01 -18.43
N GLY A 134 9.30 8.35 -18.91
CA GLY A 134 9.25 7.79 -20.26
C GLY A 134 10.04 6.49 -20.45
N SER A 135 10.59 5.91 -19.39
CA SER A 135 11.27 4.61 -19.45
C SER A 135 10.33 3.44 -19.81
N ASN A 136 9.04 3.61 -19.55
CA ASN A 136 8.01 2.64 -19.89
C ASN A 136 6.85 3.38 -20.58
N PRO A 137 6.47 2.99 -21.82
CA PRO A 137 5.35 3.60 -22.56
C PRO A 137 4.02 3.58 -21.79
N ASP A 138 3.79 2.52 -21.01
CA ASP A 138 2.56 2.35 -20.22
C ASP A 138 2.58 3.15 -18.91
N ARG A 139 3.75 3.66 -18.52
CA ARG A 139 3.96 4.46 -17.31
C ARG A 139 4.83 5.67 -17.63
N PRO A 140 4.25 6.76 -18.12
CA PRO A 140 5.02 7.90 -18.60
C PRO A 140 5.73 8.67 -17.49
N LEU A 141 5.28 8.50 -16.24
CA LEU A 141 5.89 9.15 -15.08
C LEU A 141 7.12 8.37 -14.60
N GLY A 142 8.18 9.09 -14.29
CA GLY A 142 9.31 8.56 -13.54
C GLY A 142 9.00 8.48 -12.05
N TRP A 143 9.82 7.76 -11.30
CA TRP A 143 9.71 7.68 -9.86
C TRP A 143 11.05 7.42 -9.21
N THR A 144 11.19 7.86 -7.96
CA THR A 144 12.35 7.59 -7.11
C THR A 144 11.83 7.11 -5.76
N SER A 145 12.43 6.08 -5.22
CA SER A 145 12.05 5.53 -3.92
C SER A 145 13.25 4.97 -3.17
N VAL A 146 13.12 4.94 -1.84
CA VAL A 146 13.99 4.15 -0.96
C VAL A 146 13.17 2.97 -0.46
N PHE A 147 13.66 1.77 -0.71
CA PHE A 147 13.06 0.53 -0.22
C PHE A 147 13.73 0.10 1.09
N VAL A 148 12.91 -0.28 2.07
CA VAL A 148 13.36 -0.91 3.31
C VAL A 148 12.75 -2.32 3.32
N PRO A 149 13.51 -3.36 2.91
CA PRO A 149 12.98 -4.71 2.86
C PRO A 149 12.77 -5.27 4.26
N ALA A 150 11.66 -5.98 4.47
CA ALA A 150 11.39 -6.73 5.69
C ALA A 150 11.29 -8.22 5.34
N ARG A 151 12.02 -9.07 6.06
CA ARG A 151 12.00 -10.53 5.85
C ARG A 151 10.81 -11.19 6.50
N GLN A 152 10.18 -10.50 7.45
CA GLN A 152 9.01 -10.98 8.18
C GLN A 152 7.92 -9.93 8.15
N ALA A 153 6.68 -10.41 8.00
CA ALA A 153 5.50 -9.56 8.05
C ALA A 153 4.29 -10.33 8.57
N GLN A 154 3.39 -9.63 9.22
CA GLN A 154 2.16 -10.19 9.77
C GLN A 154 1.03 -9.17 9.62
N LEU A 155 -0.16 -9.67 9.25
CA LEU A 155 -1.39 -8.89 9.27
C LEU A 155 -2.37 -9.51 10.25
N THR A 156 -3.02 -8.66 11.03
CA THR A 156 -4.14 -9.07 11.89
C THR A 156 -5.39 -8.26 11.57
N LEU A 157 -6.55 -8.89 11.68
CA LEU A 157 -7.87 -8.27 11.66
C LEU A 157 -8.61 -8.66 12.93
N ASN A 158 -8.95 -7.69 13.77
CA ASN A 158 -9.56 -7.91 15.07
C ASN A 158 -8.80 -8.94 15.93
N GLY A 159 -7.46 -8.90 15.90
CA GLY A 159 -6.58 -9.80 16.63
C GLY A 159 -6.38 -11.19 16.00
N VAL A 160 -7.09 -11.52 14.92
CA VAL A 160 -6.90 -12.79 14.18
C VAL A 160 -5.79 -12.62 13.16
N VAL A 161 -4.83 -13.53 13.15
CA VAL A 161 -3.66 -13.48 12.27
C VAL A 161 -4.01 -14.04 10.89
N ALA A 162 -3.62 -13.32 9.82
CA ALA A 162 -3.74 -13.80 8.45
C ALA A 162 -2.82 -15.01 8.20
N SER A 163 -3.27 -15.92 7.35
CA SER A 163 -2.50 -17.10 6.96
C SER A 163 -1.32 -16.73 6.05
N GLY A 164 -0.25 -17.52 6.15
CA GLY A 164 0.90 -17.39 5.28
C GLY A 164 2.00 -16.50 5.85
N ARG A 165 3.03 -16.31 5.05
CA ARG A 165 4.21 -15.52 5.38
C ARG A 165 4.75 -14.83 4.12
N PRO A 166 5.59 -13.78 4.25
CA PRO A 166 6.28 -13.19 3.11
C PRO A 166 7.37 -14.15 2.59
N PHE A 167 7.66 -14.02 1.31
CA PHE A 167 8.82 -14.63 0.65
C PHE A 167 9.59 -13.55 -0.09
N PRO A 168 10.92 -13.71 -0.28
CA PRO A 168 11.70 -12.81 -1.11
C PRO A 168 11.14 -12.71 -2.54
N GLU A 169 11.14 -11.50 -3.11
CA GLU A 169 10.74 -11.22 -4.49
C GLU A 169 11.95 -10.78 -5.32
#